data_2b375af1ebeeac7171e57899ff385a01
#
_entry.id   2b375af1ebeeac7171e57899ff385a01
#
_cell.length_a   1.000
_cell.length_b   1.000
_cell.length_c   1.000
_cell.angle_alpha   90.00
_cell.angle_beta   90.00
_cell.angle_gamma   90.00
#
_symmetry.space_group_name_H-M   'P 1'
#
loop_
_entity.id
_entity.type
_entity.pdbx_description
1 polymer ?
#
loop_
_entity_poly.entity_id
_entity_poly.type
_entity_poly.pdbx_seq_one_letter_code
_entity_poly.pdbx_strand_id
1 'polypeptide(L)'
;ARMPELPHFTRLACLPRDAFYEYGERIPLLDDQGQPNKALDGRVCCDQITPYPPGIPVLVPGQVITPEIIAFLTRIMRMQKSIEMHGLATHDGEPSLRVLAPGELDAMAARSTL
;
A
#
# COMPACT_ATOMS: atom_id res chain seq x y z
N ALA A 1 6.72 9.53 21.69
CA ALA A 1 7.41 8.67 20.73
C ALA A 1 7.54 9.36 19.39
N ARG A 2 8.69 9.21 18.78
CA ARG A 2 8.93 9.77 17.46
C ARG A 2 8.33 8.92 16.36
N MET A 3 7.80 9.59 15.35
CA MET A 3 7.46 8.91 14.11
C MET A 3 8.72 8.29 13.50
N PRO A 4 8.63 7.08 12.97
CA PRO A 4 9.72 6.54 12.16
C PRO A 4 10.03 7.45 10.98
N GLU A 5 11.25 7.40 10.50
CA GLU A 5 11.61 8.13 9.30
C GLU A 5 10.78 7.64 8.12
N LEU A 6 10.26 8.60 7.32
CA LEU A 6 9.45 8.26 6.15
C LEU A 6 10.30 7.52 5.12
N PRO A 7 9.78 6.43 4.55
CA PRO A 7 10.51 5.75 3.48
C PRO A 7 10.58 6.63 2.23
N HIS A 8 11.57 6.36 1.39
CA HIS A 8 11.68 7.05 0.11
C HIS A 8 10.49 6.70 -0.78
N PHE A 9 10.01 7.72 -1.50
CA PHE A 9 8.95 7.50 -2.48
C PHE A 9 9.48 6.60 -3.59
N THR A 10 8.75 5.54 -3.89
CA THR A 10 9.11 4.63 -4.96
C THR A 10 8.45 5.05 -6.27
N ARG A 11 8.88 4.44 -7.37
CA ARG A 11 8.36 4.78 -8.69
C ARG A 11 6.88 4.44 -8.82
N LEU A 12 6.20 5.17 -9.69
CA LEU A 12 4.85 4.81 -10.14
C LEU A 12 4.97 3.84 -11.31
N ALA A 13 4.26 2.73 -11.23
CA ALA A 13 4.17 1.75 -12.33
C ALA A 13 3.10 2.14 -13.33
N CYS A 14 2.12 2.95 -12.90
CA CYS A 14 1.02 3.43 -13.73
C CYS A 14 0.47 4.72 -13.13
N LEU A 15 -0.46 5.37 -13.83
CA LEU A 15 -1.09 6.58 -13.31
C LEU A 15 -1.95 6.24 -12.08
N PRO A 16 -1.95 7.10 -11.06
CA PRO A 16 -2.72 6.85 -9.85
C PRO A 16 -4.20 6.56 -10.11
N ARG A 17 -4.84 7.34 -10.98
CA ARG A 17 -6.26 7.13 -11.26
C ARG A 17 -6.55 5.77 -11.91
N ASP A 18 -5.62 5.28 -12.74
CA ASP A 18 -5.81 3.99 -13.40
C ASP A 18 -5.77 2.85 -12.39
N ALA A 19 -4.82 2.89 -11.46
CA ALA A 19 -4.76 1.90 -10.40
C ALA A 19 -5.95 2.00 -9.44
N PHE A 20 -6.36 3.22 -9.11
CA PHE A 20 -7.43 3.46 -8.14
C PHE A 20 -8.75 2.81 -8.56
N TYR A 21 -9.06 2.79 -9.86
CA TYR A 21 -10.31 2.25 -10.36
C TYR A 21 -10.27 0.76 -10.68
N GLU A 22 -9.12 0.11 -10.54
CA GLU A 22 -9.04 -1.34 -10.75
C GLU A 22 -9.61 -2.11 -9.55
N TYR A 23 -10.12 -3.31 -9.81
CA TYR A 23 -10.61 -4.17 -8.73
C TYR A 23 -9.51 -4.56 -7.77
N GLY A 24 -8.36 -4.97 -8.31
CA GLY A 24 -7.25 -5.41 -7.52
C GLY A 24 -7.54 -6.68 -6.72
N GLU A 25 -6.62 -7.00 -5.86
CA GLU A 25 -6.81 -8.04 -4.86
C GLU A 25 -6.31 -7.53 -3.51
N ARG A 26 -6.92 -8.01 -2.43
CA ARG A 26 -6.52 -7.59 -1.10
C ARG A 26 -5.52 -8.58 -0.52
N ILE A 27 -4.41 -8.05 -0.03
CA ILE A 27 -3.35 -8.84 0.59
C ILE A 27 -3.15 -8.30 2.00
N PRO A 28 -3.13 -9.17 3.02
CA PRO A 28 -2.89 -8.72 4.40
C PRO A 28 -1.55 -8.03 4.53
N LEU A 29 -1.51 -6.99 5.36
CA LEU A 29 -0.28 -6.27 5.66
C LEU A 29 0.73 -7.15 6.39
N LEU A 30 0.24 -8.01 7.27
CA LEU A 30 1.06 -8.92 8.07
C LEU A 30 0.84 -10.36 7.59
N ASP A 31 1.90 -11.17 7.69
CA ASP A 31 1.82 -12.60 7.40
C ASP A 31 1.26 -13.38 8.61
N ASP A 32 1.20 -14.70 8.49
CA ASP A 32 0.65 -15.57 9.55
C ASP A 32 1.45 -15.51 10.84
N GLN A 33 2.66 -15.02 10.79
CA GLN A 33 3.55 -14.90 11.95
C GLN A 33 3.57 -13.48 12.51
N GLY A 34 2.71 -12.60 12.01
CA GLY A 34 2.63 -11.21 12.46
C GLY A 34 3.76 -10.33 11.94
N GLN A 35 4.48 -10.75 10.93
CA GLN A 35 5.56 -9.99 10.32
C GLN A 35 5.09 -9.32 9.02
N PRO A 36 5.80 -8.27 8.55
CA PRO A 36 5.46 -7.65 7.27
C PRO A 36 5.37 -8.70 6.16
N ASN A 37 4.28 -8.65 5.40
CA ASN A 37 3.97 -9.70 4.43
C ASN A 37 4.78 -9.51 3.15
N LYS A 38 5.68 -10.45 2.88
CA LYS A 38 6.55 -10.40 1.70
C LYS A 38 5.77 -10.56 0.38
N ALA A 39 4.56 -11.06 0.43
CA ALA A 39 3.72 -11.16 -0.77
C ALA A 39 3.38 -9.78 -1.34
N LEU A 40 3.55 -8.71 -0.56
CA LEU A 40 3.33 -7.33 -1.01
C LEU A 40 4.53 -6.73 -1.75
N ASP A 41 5.71 -7.33 -1.62
CA ASP A 41 6.92 -6.75 -2.20
C ASP A 41 6.82 -6.70 -3.74
N GLY A 42 7.05 -5.52 -4.29
CA GLY A 42 7.01 -5.31 -5.74
C GLY A 42 5.61 -5.20 -6.34
N ARG A 43 4.57 -5.36 -5.54
CA ARG A 43 3.19 -5.20 -6.03
C ARG A 43 2.88 -3.71 -6.23
N VAL A 44 1.87 -3.44 -7.04
CA VAL A 44 1.44 -2.06 -7.32
C VAL A 44 0.21 -1.73 -6.51
N CYS A 45 0.28 -0.67 -5.70
CA CYS A 45 -0.78 -0.28 -4.81
C CYS A 45 -1.97 0.32 -5.57
N CYS A 46 -3.19 0.01 -5.12
CA CYS A 46 -4.41 0.63 -5.63
C CYS A 46 -5.01 1.63 -4.65
N ASP A 47 -4.53 1.66 -3.42
CA ASP A 47 -5.04 2.51 -2.35
C ASP A 47 -4.12 3.69 -2.06
N GLN A 48 -4.68 4.74 -1.47
CA GLN A 48 -3.88 5.81 -0.88
C GLN A 48 -3.88 5.63 0.63
N ILE A 49 -2.70 5.50 1.22
CA ILE A 49 -2.53 5.29 2.65
C ILE A 49 -1.87 6.53 3.26
N THR A 50 -2.57 7.15 4.19
CA THR A 50 -2.13 8.41 4.81
C THR A 50 -2.25 8.31 6.33
N PRO A 51 -1.13 8.18 7.06
CA PRO A 51 -1.18 8.23 8.52
C PRO A 51 -1.50 9.64 9.01
N TYR A 52 -2.33 9.76 10.05
CA TYR A 52 -2.65 11.02 10.69
C TYR A 52 -2.32 10.94 12.18
N PRO A 53 -1.51 11.84 12.72
CA PRO A 53 -0.63 12.77 12.05
C PRO A 53 0.55 12.11 11.34
N PRO A 54 1.23 12.72 10.37
CA PRO A 54 1.07 14.12 9.96
C PRO A 54 0.13 14.37 8.77
N GLY A 55 -0.46 13.35 8.17
CA GLY A 55 -1.35 13.55 7.03
C GLY A 55 -0.65 13.57 5.68
N ILE A 56 0.55 12.98 5.60
CA ILE A 56 1.30 12.86 4.36
C ILE A 56 1.13 11.45 3.80
N PRO A 57 0.72 11.31 2.53
CA PRO A 57 0.57 9.98 1.95
C PRO A 57 1.88 9.20 1.95
N VAL A 58 1.83 7.96 2.42
CA VAL A 58 2.97 7.03 2.37
C VAL A 58 2.90 6.16 1.13
N LEU A 59 1.68 5.82 0.73
CA LEU A 59 1.41 5.09 -0.50
C LEU A 59 0.33 5.82 -1.29
N VAL A 60 0.50 5.88 -2.60
CA VAL A 60 -0.52 6.38 -3.51
C VAL A 60 -0.84 5.30 -4.53
N PRO A 61 -2.05 5.34 -5.15
CA PRO A 61 -2.37 4.39 -6.22
C PRO A 61 -1.33 4.46 -7.34
N GLY A 62 -0.95 3.32 -7.86
CA GLY A 62 0.06 3.20 -8.91
C GLY A 62 1.49 3.05 -8.41
N GLN A 63 1.73 3.29 -7.13
CA GLN A 63 3.07 3.21 -6.56
C GLN A 63 3.50 1.77 -6.32
N VAL A 64 4.76 1.47 -6.61
CA VAL A 64 5.33 0.15 -6.32
C VAL A 64 5.61 0.03 -4.83
N ILE A 65 5.13 -1.05 -4.23
CA ILE A 65 5.30 -1.32 -2.80
C ILE A 65 6.68 -1.93 -2.56
N THR A 66 7.39 -1.39 -1.56
CA THR A 66 8.70 -1.90 -1.14
C THR A 66 8.63 -2.47 0.26
N PRO A 67 9.58 -3.34 0.64
CA PRO A 67 9.66 -3.83 2.02
C PRO A 67 9.78 -2.70 3.05
N GLU A 68 10.46 -1.61 2.69
CA GLU A 68 10.61 -0.45 3.59
C GLU A 68 9.27 0.20 3.91
N ILE A 69 8.40 0.34 2.89
CA ILE A 69 7.07 0.93 3.07
C ILE A 69 6.24 0.05 4.00
N ILE A 70 6.25 -1.26 3.79
CA ILE A 70 5.48 -2.19 4.62
C ILE A 70 5.98 -2.20 6.05
N ALA A 71 7.29 -2.19 6.23
CA ALA A 71 7.90 -2.12 7.56
C ALA A 71 7.50 -0.82 8.28
N PHE A 72 7.48 0.30 7.55
CA PHE A 72 7.06 1.60 8.09
C PHE A 72 5.61 1.57 8.56
N LEU A 73 4.70 1.08 7.72
CA LEU A 73 3.27 0.99 8.07
C LEU A 73 3.05 0.07 9.27
N THR A 74 3.73 -1.06 9.29
CA THR A 74 3.64 -2.02 10.41
C THR A 74 4.12 -1.39 11.71
N ARG A 75 5.23 -0.65 11.65
CA ARG A 75 5.78 0.03 12.82
C ARG A 75 4.84 1.06 13.38
N ILE A 76 4.25 1.88 12.52
CA ILE A 76 3.28 2.90 12.95
C ILE A 76 2.09 2.24 13.64
N MET A 77 1.56 1.19 13.07
CA MET A 77 0.43 0.47 13.65
C MET A 77 0.72 -0.06 15.05
N ARG A 78 1.96 -0.50 15.29
CA ARG A 78 2.37 -1.04 16.58
C ARG A 78 2.74 0.02 17.61
N MET A 79 3.16 1.20 17.14
CA MET A 79 3.68 2.24 18.04
C MET A 79 2.60 3.07 18.69
N GLN A 80 1.58 3.48 17.94
CA GLN A 80 0.73 4.57 18.35
C GLN A 80 -0.73 4.28 18.09
N LYS A 81 -1.50 4.22 19.16
CA LYS A 81 -2.96 4.13 19.04
C LYS A 81 -3.59 5.46 18.61
N SER A 82 -2.84 6.56 18.73
CA SER A 82 -3.31 7.89 18.37
C SER A 82 -3.11 8.23 16.89
N ILE A 83 -2.42 7.36 16.13
CA ILE A 83 -2.23 7.57 14.69
C ILE A 83 -3.32 6.83 13.95
N GLU A 84 -4.08 7.56 13.14
CA GLU A 84 -5.10 6.96 12.27
C GLU A 84 -4.49 6.67 10.92
N MET A 85 -4.75 5.47 10.40
CA MET A 85 -4.24 5.03 9.10
C MET A 85 -5.34 5.16 8.06
N HIS A 86 -5.47 6.37 7.49
CA HIS A 86 -6.49 6.62 6.48
C HIS A 86 -6.19 5.84 5.20
N GLY A 87 -7.19 5.13 4.70
CA GLY A 87 -7.09 4.32 3.50
C GLY A 87 -6.75 2.86 3.73
N LEU A 88 -6.29 2.52 4.93
CA LEU A 88 -5.97 1.12 5.25
C LEU A 88 -7.26 0.41 5.68
N ALA A 89 -7.72 -0.50 4.84
CA ALA A 89 -8.94 -1.24 5.11
C ALA A 89 -8.65 -2.52 5.87
N THR A 90 -9.66 -3.03 6.57
CA THR A 90 -9.58 -4.34 7.20
C THR A 90 -10.35 -5.36 6.35
N HIS A 91 -9.81 -6.56 6.27
CA HIS A 91 -10.44 -7.69 5.62
C HIS A 91 -10.33 -8.88 6.57
N ASP A 92 -11.47 -9.44 6.94
CA ASP A 92 -11.53 -10.51 7.95
C ASP A 92 -10.88 -10.11 9.29
N GLY A 93 -11.03 -8.83 9.67
CA GLY A 93 -10.46 -8.32 10.92
C GLY A 93 -8.98 -7.96 10.84
N GLU A 94 -8.35 -8.12 9.69
CA GLU A 94 -6.92 -7.88 9.48
C GLU A 94 -6.70 -6.68 8.56
N PRO A 95 -5.71 -5.82 8.84
CA PRO A 95 -5.38 -4.73 7.91
C PRO A 95 -4.85 -5.30 6.59
N SER A 96 -5.32 -4.75 5.48
CA SER A 96 -4.96 -5.23 4.15
C SER A 96 -4.78 -4.08 3.18
N LEU A 97 -3.97 -4.29 2.15
CA LEU A 97 -3.80 -3.37 1.04
C LEU A 97 -4.44 -3.95 -0.21
N ARG A 98 -5.06 -3.08 -1.00
CA ARG A 98 -5.55 -3.44 -2.31
C ARG A 98 -4.42 -3.18 -3.31
N VAL A 99 -4.08 -4.19 -4.09
CA VAL A 99 -2.99 -4.14 -5.07
C VAL A 99 -3.49 -4.67 -6.41
N LEU A 100 -2.82 -4.29 -7.49
CA LEU A 100 -3.18 -4.81 -8.81
C LEU A 100 -3.01 -6.33 -8.84
N ALA A 101 -4.03 -7.01 -9.36
CA ALA A 101 -3.99 -8.45 -9.55
C ALA A 101 -3.07 -8.78 -10.75
N PRO A 102 -2.58 -10.03 -10.84
CA PRO A 102 -1.77 -10.44 -11.99
C PRO A 102 -2.49 -10.14 -13.31
N GLY A 103 -1.78 -9.50 -14.23
CA GLY A 103 -2.31 -9.15 -15.54
C GLY A 103 -3.01 -7.81 -15.64
N GLU A 104 -3.44 -7.20 -14.52
CA GLU A 104 -4.13 -5.91 -14.57
C GLU A 104 -3.21 -4.80 -15.07
N LEU A 105 -1.95 -4.79 -14.64
CA LEU A 105 -0.99 -3.80 -15.10
C LEU A 105 -0.72 -3.92 -16.60
N ASP A 106 -0.55 -5.15 -17.08
CA ASP A 106 -0.36 -5.40 -18.51
C ASP A 106 -1.58 -5.00 -19.33
N ALA A 107 -2.77 -5.26 -18.82
CA ALA A 107 -4.02 -4.85 -19.46
C ALA A 107 -4.13 -3.33 -19.56
N MET A 108 -3.72 -2.61 -18.51
CA MET A 108 -3.67 -1.15 -18.54
C MET A 108 -2.71 -0.63 -19.58
N ALA A 109 -1.51 -1.20 -19.67
CA ALA A 109 -0.51 -0.81 -20.65
C ALA A 109 -1.03 -1.03 -22.08
N ALA A 110 -1.71 -2.14 -22.31
CA ALA A 110 -2.30 -2.43 -23.61
C ALA A 110 -3.38 -1.40 -24.00
N ARG A 111 -4.20 -0.97 -23.04
CA ARG A 111 -5.20 0.07 -23.28
C ARG A 111 -4.57 1.43 -23.57
N SER A 112 -3.44 1.72 -22.92
CA SER A 112 -2.77 3.02 -23.04
C SER A 112 -2.04 3.22 -24.36
N THR A 113 -1.77 2.17 -25.09
CA THR A 113 -1.02 2.24 -26.34
C THR A 113 -1.88 2.48 -27.58
N LEU A 114 -3.16 2.68 -27.39
CA LEU A 114 -4.09 2.91 -28.51
C LEU A 114 -4.02 4.34 -29.03
#